data_db332e398b7b63f24a2c7e52d42ac47e
#
_entry.id   db332e398b7b63f24a2c7e52d42ac47e
#
_cell.length_a   1.000
_cell.length_b   1.000
_cell.length_c   1.000
_cell.angle_alpha   90.00
_cell.angle_beta   90.00
_cell.angle_gamma   90.00
#
_symmetry.space_group_name_H-M   'P 1'
#
loop_
_entity.id
_entity.type
_entity.pdbx_description
1 polymer ?
#
loop_
_entity_poly.entity_id
_entity_poly.type
_entity_poly.pdbx_seq_one_letter_code
_entity_poly.pdbx_strand_id
1 'polypeptide(L)' 'MDYNQILEDLRTGELSGYILEAEHFPEFFEVWRNYPYQSAIVGEAGRKGQVTYRKRPENQE' A
#
# COMPACT_ATOMS: atom_id res chain seq x y z
N MET A 1 5.94 2.13 13.24
CA MET A 1 6.16 2.07 11.78
C MET A 1 5.37 3.18 11.11
N ASP A 2 6.00 3.87 10.22
CA ASP A 2 5.36 5.01 9.55
C ASP A 2 4.74 4.57 8.23
N TYR A 3 3.50 4.17 8.28
CA TYR A 3 2.81 3.71 7.07
C TYR A 3 2.58 4.84 6.08
N ASN A 4 2.48 6.06 6.58
CA ASN A 4 2.31 7.19 5.68
C ASN A 4 3.54 7.34 4.79
N GLN A 5 4.72 7.17 5.36
CA GLN A 5 5.95 7.23 4.59
C GLN A 5 6.03 6.07 3.59
N ILE A 6 5.59 4.89 4.02
CA ILE A 6 5.58 3.74 3.12
C ILE A 6 4.67 4.01 1.92
N LEU A 7 3.51 4.58 2.17
CA LEU A 7 2.59 4.90 1.09
C LEU A 7 3.18 5.95 0.15
N GLU A 8 3.87 6.94 0.70
CA GLU A 8 4.53 7.94 -0.13
C GLU A 8 5.62 7.31 -0.98
N ASP A 9 6.39 6.41 -0.40
CA ASP A 9 7.45 5.74 -1.14
C ASP A 9 6.88 4.88 -2.27
N LEU A 10 5.75 4.24 -2.02
CA LEU A 10 5.09 3.45 -3.06
C LEU A 10 4.60 4.36 -4.17
N ARG A 11 4.00 5.48 -3.80
CA ARG A 11 3.45 6.41 -4.78
C ARG A 11 4.53 6.99 -5.68
N THR A 12 5.66 7.32 -5.10
CA THR A 12 6.73 7.96 -5.85
C THR A 12 7.66 6.97 -6.56
N GLY A 13 7.52 5.68 -6.24
CA GLY A 13 8.35 4.68 -6.87
C GLY A 13 9.62 4.36 -6.12
N GLU A 14 9.84 4.98 -4.98
CA GLU A 14 10.99 4.67 -4.14
C GLU A 14 10.93 3.23 -3.66
N LEU A 15 9.73 2.74 -3.45
CA LEU A 15 9.50 1.40 -2.98
C LEU A 15 8.72 0.66 -4.06
N SER A 16 9.25 -0.45 -4.53
CA SER A 16 8.61 -1.18 -5.61
C SER A 16 7.40 -1.99 -5.13
N GLY A 17 7.37 -2.33 -3.86
CA GLY A 17 6.23 -3.04 -3.30
C GLY A 17 6.39 -3.17 -1.80
N TYR A 18 5.29 -3.45 -1.15
CA TYR A 18 5.29 -3.60 0.30
C TYR A 18 4.30 -4.68 0.68
N ILE A 19 4.76 -5.65 1.44
CA ILE A 19 3.92 -6.75 1.90
C ILE A 19 3.46 -6.46 3.31
N LEU A 20 2.15 -6.37 3.48
CA LEU A 20 1.56 -6.06 4.78
C LEU A 20 1.02 -7.34 5.40
N GLU A 21 1.46 -7.63 6.63
CA GLU A 21 0.96 -8.78 7.35
C GLU A 21 -0.45 -8.51 7.85
N ALA A 22 -1.24 -9.57 7.94
CA ALA A 22 -2.63 -9.43 8.36
C ALA A 22 -2.76 -8.77 9.73
N GLU A 23 -1.84 -9.07 10.63
CA GLU A 23 -1.91 -8.54 11.99
C GLU A 23 -1.70 -7.03 12.04
N HIS A 24 -1.10 -6.46 11.01
CA HIS A 24 -0.87 -5.02 10.95
C HIS A 24 -1.89 -4.27 10.12
N PHE A 25 -2.83 -5.00 9.58
CA PHE A 25 -3.83 -4.39 8.71
C PHE A 25 -4.65 -3.29 9.39
N PRO A 26 -5.11 -3.49 10.61
CA PRO A 26 -5.90 -2.43 11.26
C PRO A 26 -5.16 -1.11 11.39
N GLU A 27 -3.88 -1.16 11.77
CA GLU A 27 -3.07 0.05 11.88
C GLU A 27 -2.88 0.69 10.52
N PHE A 28 -2.57 -0.14 9.54
CA PHE A 28 -2.34 0.36 8.19
C PHE A 28 -3.59 1.01 7.63
N PHE A 29 -4.73 0.38 7.85
CA PHE A 29 -5.98 0.86 7.31
C PHE A 29 -6.34 2.25 7.83
N GLU A 30 -6.00 2.52 9.09
CA GLU A 30 -6.26 3.84 9.64
C GLU A 30 -5.50 4.92 8.88
N VAL A 31 -4.28 4.61 8.49
CA VAL A 31 -3.49 5.56 7.70
C VAL A 31 -4.01 5.60 6.26
N TRP A 32 -4.32 4.43 5.72
CA TRP A 32 -4.78 4.31 4.35
C TRP A 32 -6.05 5.10 4.08
N ARG A 33 -7.02 5.00 4.97
CA ARG A 33 -8.30 5.65 4.75
C ARG A 33 -8.19 7.17 4.72
N ASN A 34 -7.13 7.69 5.31
CA ASN A 34 -6.91 9.14 5.33
C ASN A 34 -5.88 9.59 4.32
N TYR A 35 -5.36 8.66 3.54
CA TYR A 35 -4.31 8.98 2.58
C TYR A 35 -4.94 9.56 1.32
N PRO A 36 -4.53 10.78 0.92
CA PRO A 36 -5.18 11.45 -0.22
C PRO A 36 -4.88 10.84 -1.58
N TYR A 37 -3.82 10.05 -1.69
CA TYR A 37 -3.43 9.47 -2.97
C TYR A 37 -3.69 7.99 -3.03
N GLN A 38 -4.77 7.54 -2.40
CA GLN A 38 -5.11 6.11 -2.38
C GLN A 38 -5.17 5.50 -3.78
N SER A 39 -5.72 6.23 -4.72
CA SER A 39 -5.92 5.69 -6.06
C SER A 39 -4.62 5.44 -6.81
N ALA A 40 -3.53 5.98 -6.31
CA ALA A 40 -2.24 5.78 -6.94
C ALA A 40 -1.59 4.47 -6.54
N ILE A 41 -2.19 3.75 -5.60
CA ILE A 41 -1.61 2.53 -5.05
C ILE A 41 -2.65 1.42 -5.09
N VAL A 42 -2.23 0.24 -5.51
CA VAL A 42 -3.12 -0.92 -5.57
C VAL A 42 -2.65 -1.97 -4.58
N GLY A 43 -3.61 -2.72 -4.05
CA GLY A 43 -3.32 -3.79 -3.14
C GLY A 43 -3.83 -5.10 -3.68
N GLU A 44 -3.04 -6.15 -3.52
CA GLU A 44 -3.44 -7.48 -3.95
C GLU A 44 -3.39 -8.43 -2.77
N ALA A 45 -4.46 -9.19 -2.59
CA ALA A 45 -4.51 -10.18 -1.53
C ALA A 45 -3.50 -11.27 -1.83
N GLY A 46 -2.74 -11.63 -0.82
CA GLY A 46 -1.77 -12.70 -0.93
C GLY A 46 -2.14 -13.85 -0.05
N ARG A 47 -1.13 -14.63 0.31
CA ARG A 47 -1.34 -15.78 1.15
C ARG A 47 -1.47 -15.38 2.60
N LYS A 48 -2.21 -16.17 3.37
CA LYS A 48 -2.27 -16.02 4.83
C LYS A 48 -2.71 -14.64 5.28
N GLY A 49 -3.55 -14.02 4.48
CA GLY A 49 -4.06 -12.71 4.84
C GLY A 49 -3.12 -11.56 4.57
N GLN A 50 -2.01 -11.81 3.93
CA GLN A 50 -1.10 -10.75 3.54
C GLN A 50 -1.66 -9.97 2.38
N VAL A 51 -1.29 -8.71 2.29
CA VAL A 51 -1.67 -7.86 1.16
C VAL A 51 -0.42 -7.20 0.64
N THR A 52 -0.22 -7.29 -0.67
CA THR A 52 0.92 -6.65 -1.31
C THR A 52 0.46 -5.36 -1.96
N TYR A 53 1.08 -4.26 -1.55
CA TYR A 53 0.76 -2.95 -2.10
C TYR A 53 1.86 -2.50 -3.03
N ARG A 54 1.47 -1.82 -4.09
CA ARG A 54 2.43 -1.30 -5.04
C ARG A 54 1.83 -0.14 -5.81
N LYS A 55 2.68 0.57 -6.49
CA LYS A 55 2.26 1.70 -7.28
C LYS A 55 1.38 1.24 -8.44
N ARG A 56 0.33 1.97 -8.67
CA ARG A 56 -0.57 1.66 -9.78
C ARG A 56 0.16 1.93 -11.10
N PRO A 57 0.10 0.99 -12.05
CA PRO A 57 0.72 1.23 -13.35
C PRO A 57 0.07 2.42 -14.06
N GLU A 58 0.91 3.27 -14.62
CA GLU A 58 0.40 4.46 -15.28
C GLU A 58 -0.32 4.15 -16.58
N ASN A 59 0.10 3.09 -17.24
CA ASN A 59 -0.48 2.70 -18.51
C ASN A 59 -1.57 1.65 -18.37
N GLN A 60 -2.20 1.65 -17.22
CA GLN A 60 -3.27 0.70 -16.96
C GLN A 60 -4.44 0.94 -17.89
N GLU A 61 -4.84 -0.10 -18.59
CA GLU A 61 -5.95 -0.01 -19.52
C GLU A 61 -7.23 -0.56 -18.95
#